data_9e30b700493335b8b2be53db018ef44b
#
_entry.id   9e30b700493335b8b2be53db018ef44b
#
_cell.length_a   1.000
_cell.length_b   1.000
_cell.length_c   1.000
_cell.angle_alpha   90.00
_cell.angle_beta   90.00
_cell.angle_gamma   90.00
#
_symmetry.space_group_name_H-M   'P 1'
#
loop_
_entity.id
_entity.type
_entity.pdbx_description
1 polymer ?
#
loop_
_entity_poly.entity_id
_entity_poly.type
_entity_poly.pdbx_seq_one_letter_code
_entity_poly.pdbx_strand_id
1 'polypeptide(L)'
;MDIKACYQNAKALLEGHFLLSSGFHSNYYLQSAKVLEDPKLAEQLAKELAKQIQEARLNIECVCSPAIGGILAGYELARALGVRFIFTERVDNTMALRRGFEVKKNEKILVCEDIITTGKSAMECAKVLEEKGAQIVAFGALANRGICKRVHSHLKAQEGACLPSHLPLFALEDFVFDMHKPSSCPLCTTSVAIKPGSRGN
;
A
#
# COMPACT_ATOMS: atom_id res chain seq x y z
N MET A 1 -12.89 -4.34 13.55
CA MET A 1 -11.83 -5.39 13.52
C MET A 1 -10.55 -4.79 14.10
N ASP A 2 -9.79 -5.53 14.90
CA ASP A 2 -8.45 -5.10 15.35
C ASP A 2 -7.42 -5.52 14.30
N ILE A 3 -6.96 -4.57 13.50
CA ILE A 3 -6.04 -4.80 12.39
C ILE A 3 -4.63 -5.16 12.87
N LYS A 4 -4.17 -4.55 13.98
CA LYS A 4 -2.87 -4.87 14.56
C LYS A 4 -2.83 -6.31 15.05
N ALA A 5 -3.89 -6.76 15.73
CA ALA A 5 -4.02 -8.15 16.14
C ALA A 5 -4.04 -9.12 14.94
N CYS A 6 -4.71 -8.75 13.83
CA CYS A 6 -4.68 -9.56 12.60
C CYS A 6 -3.25 -9.73 12.07
N TYR A 7 -2.46 -8.66 12.01
CA TYR A 7 -1.06 -8.71 11.57
C TYR A 7 -0.17 -9.51 12.52
N GLN A 8 -0.38 -9.40 13.83
CA GLN A 8 0.35 -10.18 14.84
C GLN A 8 0.03 -11.67 14.75
N ASN A 9 -1.25 -12.03 14.70
CA ASN A 9 -1.71 -13.42 14.61
C ASN A 9 -1.24 -14.11 13.32
N ALA A 10 -1.22 -13.39 12.20
CA ALA A 10 -0.70 -13.86 10.93
C ALA A 10 0.84 -13.89 10.87
N LYS A 11 1.54 -13.49 11.96
CA LYS A 11 3.00 -13.30 11.96
C LYS A 11 3.49 -12.38 10.84
N ALA A 12 2.68 -11.39 10.52
CA ALA A 12 2.93 -10.38 9.49
C ALA A 12 3.56 -9.11 10.05
N LEU A 13 3.51 -8.91 11.37
CA LEU A 13 4.24 -7.88 12.10
C LEU A 13 5.45 -8.53 12.75
N LEU A 14 6.62 -8.32 12.16
CA LEU A 14 7.88 -8.87 12.64
C LEU A 14 8.60 -7.84 13.51
N GLU A 15 9.13 -8.29 14.63
CA GLU A 15 9.99 -7.50 15.51
C GLU A 15 11.45 -7.94 15.35
N GLY A 16 12.38 -6.98 15.29
CA GLY A 16 13.80 -7.26 15.07
C GLY A 16 14.57 -6.01 14.67
N HIS A 17 15.67 -6.20 13.93
CA HIS A 17 16.45 -5.10 13.35
C HIS A 17 16.45 -5.24 11.83
N PHE A 18 15.74 -4.37 11.15
CA PHE A 18 15.49 -4.48 9.71
C PHE A 18 16.06 -3.32 8.92
N LEU A 19 16.69 -3.64 7.78
CA LEU A 19 17.05 -2.68 6.74
C LEU A 19 15.88 -2.57 5.77
N LEU A 20 15.26 -1.40 5.73
CA LEU A 20 14.12 -1.11 4.87
C LEU A 20 14.56 -0.76 3.44
N SER A 21 13.65 -0.87 2.48
CA SER A 21 13.90 -0.46 1.08
C SER A 21 14.22 1.02 0.91
N SER A 22 13.86 1.84 1.89
CA SER A 22 14.22 3.27 1.97
C SER A 22 15.67 3.53 2.42
N GLY A 23 16.40 2.48 2.83
CA GLY A 23 17.75 2.57 3.43
C GLY A 23 17.74 2.88 4.93
N PHE A 24 16.57 3.09 5.54
CA PHE A 24 16.44 3.28 6.97
C PHE A 24 16.41 1.95 7.70
N HIS A 25 16.81 1.96 8.98
CA HIS A 25 16.64 0.84 9.91
C HIS A 25 15.35 1.01 10.71
N SER A 26 14.71 -0.11 11.06
CA SER A 26 13.52 -0.14 11.90
C SER A 26 13.53 -1.35 12.81
N ASN A 27 12.89 -1.23 13.97
CA ASN A 27 12.66 -2.36 14.88
C ASN A 27 11.45 -3.23 14.48
N TYR A 28 10.67 -2.80 13.49
CA TYR A 28 9.52 -3.54 12.96
C TYR A 28 9.53 -3.64 11.45
N TYR A 29 8.97 -4.74 10.94
CA TYR A 29 8.73 -4.95 9.52
C TYR A 29 7.33 -5.54 9.30
N LEU A 30 6.61 -5.01 8.32
CA LEU A 30 5.31 -5.52 7.89
C LEU A 30 5.45 -6.40 6.65
N GLN A 31 4.87 -7.60 6.70
CA GLN A 31 4.84 -8.56 5.60
C GLN A 31 3.39 -8.93 5.28
N SER A 32 2.68 -8.05 4.57
CA SER A 32 1.25 -8.23 4.28
C SER A 32 0.93 -9.51 3.49
N ALA A 33 1.91 -10.07 2.76
CA ALA A 33 1.72 -11.37 2.11
C ALA A 33 1.30 -12.47 3.09
N LYS A 34 1.74 -12.40 4.36
CA LYS A 34 1.35 -13.35 5.42
C LYS A 34 -0.10 -13.16 5.90
N VAL A 35 -0.62 -11.95 5.78
CA VAL A 35 -2.04 -11.67 6.02
C VAL A 35 -2.89 -12.14 4.84
N LEU A 36 -2.37 -11.91 3.64
CA LEU A 36 -3.07 -12.19 2.38
C LEU A 36 -2.97 -13.66 1.95
N GLU A 37 -2.15 -14.49 2.61
CA GLU A 37 -2.12 -15.94 2.36
C GLU A 37 -3.40 -16.65 2.84
N ASP A 38 -4.16 -16.03 3.76
CA ASP A 38 -5.50 -16.50 4.15
C ASP A 38 -6.59 -15.72 3.36
N PRO A 39 -7.27 -16.34 2.38
CA PRO A 39 -8.29 -15.67 1.58
C PRO A 39 -9.49 -15.18 2.39
N LYS A 40 -9.83 -15.83 3.51
CA LYS A 40 -10.94 -15.38 4.36
C LYS A 40 -10.58 -14.11 5.11
N LEU A 41 -9.36 -14.02 5.63
CA LEU A 41 -8.87 -12.82 6.28
C LEU A 41 -8.71 -11.68 5.26
N ALA A 42 -8.17 -11.97 4.07
CA ALA A 42 -8.04 -11.00 2.98
C ALA A 42 -9.42 -10.41 2.59
N GLU A 43 -10.45 -11.26 2.44
CA GLU A 43 -11.82 -10.83 2.19
C GLU A 43 -12.37 -9.92 3.29
N GLN A 44 -12.16 -10.28 4.56
CA GLN A 44 -12.64 -9.48 5.69
C GLN A 44 -11.99 -8.09 5.71
N LEU A 45 -10.68 -8.02 5.54
CA LEU A 45 -9.92 -6.76 5.49
C LEU A 45 -10.38 -5.90 4.30
N ALA A 46 -10.57 -6.51 3.13
CA ALA A 46 -11.05 -5.80 1.95
C ALA A 46 -12.46 -5.22 2.15
N LYS A 47 -13.37 -5.96 2.82
CA LYS A 47 -14.70 -5.46 3.17
C LYS A 47 -14.66 -4.28 4.12
N GLU A 48 -13.79 -4.31 5.13
CA GLU A 48 -13.61 -3.17 6.05
C GLU A 48 -13.06 -1.93 5.32
N LEU A 49 -12.10 -2.12 4.42
CA LEU A 49 -11.57 -1.03 3.60
C LEU A 49 -12.62 -0.48 2.63
N ALA A 50 -13.37 -1.36 1.97
CA ALA A 50 -14.46 -1.00 1.07
C ALA A 50 -15.54 -0.17 1.80
N LYS A 51 -15.88 -0.52 3.04
CA LYS A 51 -16.83 0.23 3.86
C LYS A 51 -16.37 1.68 4.08
N GLN A 52 -15.10 1.90 4.46
CA GLN A 52 -14.56 3.27 4.63
C GLN A 52 -14.65 4.08 3.33
N ILE A 53 -14.38 3.44 2.18
CA ILE A 53 -14.43 4.08 0.86
C ILE A 53 -15.87 4.41 0.46
N GLN A 54 -16.82 3.51 0.70
CA GLN A 54 -18.24 3.73 0.41
C GLN A 54 -18.85 4.84 1.27
N GLU A 55 -18.45 4.95 2.53
CA GLU A 55 -18.86 6.04 3.43
C GLU A 55 -18.42 7.43 2.90
N ALA A 56 -17.31 7.50 2.19
CA ALA A 56 -16.83 8.71 1.52
C ALA A 56 -17.60 9.05 0.22
N ARG A 57 -18.51 8.18 -0.24
CA ARG A 57 -19.37 8.34 -1.43
C ARG A 57 -18.59 8.66 -2.71
N LEU A 58 -17.38 8.13 -2.83
CA LEU A 58 -16.59 8.26 -4.05
C LEU A 58 -17.14 7.32 -5.13
N ASN A 59 -17.25 7.85 -6.35
CA ASN A 59 -17.54 7.01 -7.51
C ASN A 59 -16.23 6.34 -7.95
N ILE A 60 -16.14 5.01 -7.81
CA ILE A 60 -14.99 4.20 -8.23
C ILE A 60 -15.50 3.21 -9.28
N GLU A 61 -14.82 3.14 -10.43
CA GLU A 61 -15.18 2.27 -11.55
C GLU A 61 -14.16 1.14 -11.72
N CYS A 62 -12.95 1.33 -11.18
CA CYS A 62 -11.87 0.35 -11.25
C CYS A 62 -10.94 0.47 -10.05
N VAL A 63 -10.40 -0.64 -9.59
CA VAL A 63 -9.25 -0.67 -8.69
C VAL A 63 -8.02 -1.09 -9.48
N CYS A 64 -6.91 -0.38 -9.30
CA CYS A 64 -5.62 -0.74 -9.86
C CYS A 64 -4.58 -0.92 -8.77
N SER A 65 -3.71 -1.92 -8.90
CA SER A 65 -2.61 -2.14 -7.95
C SER A 65 -1.27 -2.22 -8.65
N PRO A 66 -0.19 -1.72 -8.05
CA PRO A 66 1.14 -2.07 -8.53
C PRO A 66 1.49 -3.51 -8.13
N ALA A 67 1.97 -4.30 -9.09
CA ALA A 67 2.46 -5.65 -8.84
C ALA A 67 3.77 -5.61 -8.03
N ILE A 68 4.03 -6.62 -7.21
CA ILE A 68 3.27 -7.86 -6.97
C ILE A 68 2.46 -7.73 -5.68
N GLY A 69 2.99 -7.03 -4.65
CA GLY A 69 2.43 -6.98 -3.29
C GLY A 69 0.97 -6.53 -3.26
N GLY A 70 0.64 -5.49 -4.03
CA GLY A 70 -0.69 -4.90 -4.06
C GLY A 70 -1.77 -5.74 -4.75
N ILE A 71 -1.40 -6.76 -5.56
CA ILE A 71 -2.37 -7.47 -6.42
C ILE A 71 -3.50 -8.10 -5.59
N LEU A 72 -3.17 -8.88 -4.57
CA LEU A 72 -4.19 -9.58 -3.77
C LEU A 72 -5.07 -8.58 -2.99
N ALA A 73 -4.46 -7.56 -2.40
CA ALA A 73 -5.19 -6.54 -1.66
C ALA A 73 -6.18 -5.78 -2.58
N GLY A 74 -5.71 -5.36 -3.77
CA GLY A 74 -6.54 -4.64 -4.73
C GLY A 74 -7.61 -5.51 -5.39
N TYR A 75 -7.30 -6.78 -5.67
CA TYR A 75 -8.27 -7.72 -6.23
C TYR A 75 -9.44 -7.94 -5.24
N GLU A 76 -9.14 -8.20 -3.99
CA GLU A 76 -10.16 -8.38 -2.95
C GLU A 76 -10.94 -7.08 -2.69
N LEU A 77 -10.28 -5.93 -2.73
CA LEU A 77 -10.96 -4.64 -2.62
C LEU A 77 -11.90 -4.39 -3.80
N ALA A 78 -11.47 -4.67 -5.04
CA ALA A 78 -12.31 -4.55 -6.22
C ALA A 78 -13.54 -5.46 -6.13
N ARG A 79 -13.35 -6.70 -5.66
CA ARG A 79 -14.42 -7.66 -5.40
C ARG A 79 -15.40 -7.12 -4.35
N ALA A 80 -14.91 -6.54 -3.26
CA ALA A 80 -15.75 -5.98 -2.21
C ALA A 80 -16.52 -4.72 -2.65
N LEU A 81 -15.94 -3.92 -3.55
CA LEU A 81 -16.59 -2.74 -4.12
C LEU A 81 -17.51 -3.08 -5.32
N GLY A 82 -17.42 -4.28 -5.88
CA GLY A 82 -18.19 -4.70 -7.06
C GLY A 82 -17.73 -4.03 -8.36
N VAL A 83 -16.42 -3.71 -8.48
CA VAL A 83 -15.82 -3.05 -9.63
C VAL A 83 -14.74 -3.91 -10.28
N ARG A 84 -14.31 -3.56 -11.49
CA ARG A 84 -13.23 -4.29 -12.17
C ARG A 84 -11.86 -4.05 -11.51
N PHE A 85 -10.94 -4.98 -11.74
CA PHE A 85 -9.57 -4.93 -11.26
C PHE A 85 -8.56 -5.01 -12.41
N ILE A 86 -7.52 -4.18 -12.33
CA ILE A 86 -6.33 -4.23 -13.18
C ILE A 86 -5.07 -4.05 -12.33
N PHE A 87 -3.89 -4.31 -12.90
CA PHE A 87 -2.64 -4.03 -12.21
C PHE A 87 -1.57 -3.51 -13.16
N THR A 88 -0.65 -2.72 -12.62
CA THR A 88 0.59 -2.33 -13.27
C THR A 88 1.73 -3.20 -12.77
N GLU A 89 2.77 -3.36 -13.59
CA GLU A 89 3.96 -4.13 -13.26
C GLU A 89 5.24 -3.37 -13.67
N ARG A 90 6.36 -3.71 -13.04
CA ARG A 90 7.64 -3.10 -13.42
C ARG A 90 8.27 -3.85 -14.57
N VAL A 91 8.68 -3.10 -15.59
CA VAL A 91 9.49 -3.55 -16.70
C VAL A 91 10.71 -2.64 -16.74
N ASP A 92 11.90 -3.21 -16.62
CA ASP A 92 13.15 -2.44 -16.59
C ASP A 92 13.11 -1.26 -15.57
N ASN A 93 12.64 -1.54 -14.36
CA ASN A 93 12.41 -0.58 -13.28
C ASN A 93 11.35 0.51 -13.53
N THR A 94 10.68 0.51 -14.68
CA THR A 94 9.61 1.46 -15.00
C THR A 94 8.24 0.81 -14.80
N MET A 95 7.30 1.53 -14.17
CA MET A 95 5.93 1.06 -14.02
C MET A 95 5.22 1.08 -15.36
N ALA A 96 4.48 0.02 -15.71
CA ALA A 96 3.78 -0.10 -16.97
C ALA A 96 2.45 -0.84 -16.82
N LEU A 97 1.43 -0.42 -17.59
CA LEU A 97 0.18 -1.15 -17.75
C LEU A 97 0.33 -2.10 -18.94
N ARG A 98 0.21 -3.41 -18.69
CA ARG A 98 0.43 -4.47 -19.70
C ARG A 98 -0.73 -5.46 -19.74
N ARG A 99 -0.51 -6.64 -20.30
CA ARG A 99 -1.43 -7.80 -20.31
C ARG A 99 -2.77 -7.51 -20.98
N GLY A 100 -2.80 -6.56 -21.93
CA GLY A 100 -4.05 -6.19 -22.60
C GLY A 100 -5.03 -5.41 -21.71
N PHE A 101 -4.57 -4.92 -20.55
CA PHE A 101 -5.40 -4.02 -19.76
C PHE A 101 -5.56 -2.67 -20.45
N GLU A 102 -6.79 -2.19 -20.50
CA GLU A 102 -7.15 -0.90 -21.06
C GLU A 102 -7.80 -0.01 -20.00
N VAL A 103 -7.62 1.29 -20.16
CA VAL A 103 -8.22 2.35 -19.34
C VAL A 103 -9.16 3.16 -20.23
N LYS A 104 -10.37 3.39 -19.77
CA LYS A 104 -11.32 4.27 -20.45
C LYS A 104 -11.00 5.73 -20.14
N LYS A 105 -11.27 6.61 -21.10
CA LYS A 105 -11.10 8.05 -20.86
C LYS A 105 -11.96 8.52 -19.67
N ASN A 106 -11.33 9.23 -18.74
CA ASN A 106 -11.92 9.70 -17.46
C ASN A 106 -12.43 8.59 -16.54
N GLU A 107 -11.99 7.33 -16.73
CA GLU A 107 -12.33 6.24 -15.82
C GLU A 107 -11.82 6.56 -14.41
N LYS A 108 -12.69 6.46 -13.43
CA LYS A 108 -12.38 6.78 -12.03
C LYS A 108 -11.73 5.59 -11.34
N ILE A 109 -10.44 5.71 -11.08
CA ILE A 109 -9.62 4.61 -10.57
C ILE A 109 -9.15 4.92 -9.14
N LEU A 110 -9.29 3.92 -8.26
CA LEU A 110 -8.62 3.87 -6.97
C LEU A 110 -7.36 3.03 -7.10
N VAL A 111 -6.22 3.57 -6.67
CA VAL A 111 -4.95 2.82 -6.61
C VAL A 111 -4.82 2.19 -5.23
N CYS A 112 -4.71 0.84 -5.18
CA CYS A 112 -4.64 0.06 -3.94
C CYS A 112 -3.30 -0.66 -3.81
N GLU A 113 -2.70 -0.56 -2.63
CA GLU A 113 -1.50 -1.30 -2.21
C GLU A 113 -1.81 -2.21 -1.01
N ASP A 114 -0.92 -3.16 -0.74
CA ASP A 114 -0.93 -3.87 0.53
C ASP A 114 -0.41 -2.98 1.67
N ILE A 115 0.73 -2.30 1.44
CA ILE A 115 1.36 -1.38 2.39
C ILE A 115 1.80 -0.11 1.67
N ILE A 116 1.33 1.04 2.14
CA ILE A 116 1.86 2.34 1.74
C ILE A 116 2.90 2.80 2.76
N THR A 117 4.10 3.16 2.29
CA THR A 117 5.14 3.82 3.09
C THR A 117 5.30 5.27 2.65
N THR A 118 6.02 5.51 1.57
CA THR A 118 6.11 6.83 0.92
C THR A 118 5.00 7.06 -0.10
N GLY A 119 4.35 5.99 -0.55
CA GLY A 119 3.40 6.02 -1.66
C GLY A 119 4.04 6.07 -3.05
N LYS A 120 5.36 5.85 -3.16
CA LYS A 120 6.08 5.94 -4.44
C LYS A 120 5.51 5.00 -5.50
N SER A 121 5.34 3.70 -5.20
CA SER A 121 4.81 2.73 -6.17
C SER A 121 3.36 3.04 -6.56
N ALA A 122 2.53 3.44 -5.59
CA ALA A 122 1.16 3.86 -5.85
C ALA A 122 1.11 5.10 -6.76
N MET A 123 2.03 6.07 -6.56
CA MET A 123 2.10 7.26 -7.39
C MET A 123 2.63 6.96 -8.80
N GLU A 124 3.61 6.06 -8.94
CA GLU A 124 4.08 5.60 -10.24
C GLU A 124 2.95 4.87 -11.01
N CYS A 125 2.17 4.04 -10.32
CA CYS A 125 0.96 3.41 -10.88
C CYS A 125 -0.05 4.47 -11.33
N ALA A 126 -0.37 5.44 -10.48
CA ALA A 126 -1.29 6.53 -10.78
C ALA A 126 -0.89 7.28 -12.06
N LYS A 127 0.38 7.69 -12.18
CA LYS A 127 0.89 8.40 -13.37
C LYS A 127 0.69 7.62 -14.66
N VAL A 128 1.00 6.32 -14.67
CA VAL A 128 0.79 5.46 -15.84
C VAL A 128 -0.68 5.42 -16.26
N LEU A 129 -1.59 5.41 -15.31
CA LEU A 129 -3.03 5.39 -15.57
C LEU A 129 -3.53 6.75 -16.09
N GLU A 130 -3.05 7.85 -15.50
CA GLU A 130 -3.39 9.22 -15.92
C GLU A 130 -2.88 9.52 -17.34
N GLU A 131 -1.68 9.07 -17.69
CA GLU A 131 -1.14 9.14 -19.05
C GLU A 131 -2.01 8.41 -20.11
N LYS A 132 -2.78 7.40 -19.66
CA LYS A 132 -3.74 6.68 -20.48
C LYS A 132 -5.16 7.27 -20.41
N GLY A 133 -5.33 8.38 -19.72
CA GLY A 133 -6.59 9.14 -19.67
C GLY A 133 -7.50 8.78 -18.50
N ALA A 134 -7.03 8.02 -17.50
CA ALA A 134 -7.78 7.80 -16.26
C ALA A 134 -7.84 9.05 -15.38
N GLN A 135 -8.80 9.05 -14.47
CA GLN A 135 -8.87 9.96 -13.33
C GLN A 135 -8.60 9.18 -12.04
N ILE A 136 -7.50 9.48 -11.36
CA ILE A 136 -7.26 8.91 -10.04
C ILE A 136 -8.11 9.65 -9.01
N VAL A 137 -8.92 8.91 -8.25
CA VAL A 137 -9.88 9.49 -7.30
C VAL A 137 -9.52 9.23 -5.85
N ALA A 138 -8.70 8.21 -5.57
CA ALA A 138 -8.27 7.85 -4.22
C ALA A 138 -7.08 6.90 -4.23
N PHE A 139 -6.43 6.78 -3.09
CA PHE A 139 -5.50 5.72 -2.75
C PHE A 139 -6.08 4.85 -1.62
N GLY A 140 -5.75 3.56 -1.64
CA GLY A 140 -6.16 2.59 -0.63
C GLY A 140 -4.99 1.71 -0.20
N ALA A 141 -4.99 1.22 1.05
CA ALA A 141 -4.04 0.25 1.54
C ALA A 141 -4.60 -0.55 2.72
N LEU A 142 -4.12 -1.77 2.95
CA LEU A 142 -4.39 -2.48 4.19
C LEU A 142 -3.63 -1.83 5.35
N ALA A 143 -2.39 -1.41 5.12
CA ALA A 143 -1.55 -0.76 6.11
C ALA A 143 -0.90 0.51 5.54
N ASN A 144 -0.91 1.59 6.35
CA ASN A 144 -0.09 2.78 6.10
C ASN A 144 1.08 2.80 7.09
N ARG A 145 2.30 2.86 6.59
CA ARG A 145 3.51 2.81 7.42
C ARG A 145 4.16 4.18 7.58
N GLY A 146 3.41 5.09 8.13
CA GLY A 146 3.90 6.26 8.87
C GLY A 146 4.42 7.48 8.11
N ILE A 147 4.87 7.40 6.85
CA ILE A 147 5.36 8.59 6.13
C ILE A 147 4.19 9.37 5.53
N CYS A 148 3.22 8.71 4.94
CA CYS A 148 2.00 9.35 4.46
C CYS A 148 1.06 9.65 5.64
N LYS A 149 1.27 10.78 6.31
CA LYS A 149 0.42 11.20 7.44
C LYS A 149 -0.95 11.62 6.96
N ARG A 150 -1.99 11.20 7.68
CA ARG A 150 -3.38 11.50 7.38
C ARG A 150 -4.20 11.79 8.63
N VAL A 151 -5.34 12.45 8.45
CA VAL A 151 -6.41 12.55 9.44
C VAL A 151 -7.66 11.99 8.77
N HIS A 152 -8.18 10.89 9.28
CA HIS A 152 -9.15 10.04 8.58
C HIS A 152 -8.59 9.64 7.20
N SER A 153 -9.21 10.08 6.10
CA SER A 153 -8.70 9.85 4.74
C SER A 153 -7.91 11.03 4.15
N HIS A 154 -7.84 12.18 4.84
CA HIS A 154 -7.20 13.38 4.31
C HIS A 154 -5.70 13.35 4.55
N LEU A 155 -4.92 13.29 3.47
CA LEU A 155 -3.46 13.33 3.51
C LEU A 155 -2.97 14.72 3.93
N LYS A 156 -1.94 14.73 4.77
CA LYS A 156 -1.18 15.93 5.09
C LYS A 156 0.05 15.99 4.19
N ALA A 157 0.34 17.17 3.65
CA ALA A 157 1.59 17.40 2.95
C ALA A 157 2.75 17.12 3.91
N GLN A 158 3.67 16.24 3.52
CA GLN A 158 4.79 15.81 4.33
C GLN A 158 6.00 15.53 3.47
N GLU A 159 7.18 15.96 3.96
CA GLU A 159 8.44 15.62 3.34
C GLU A 159 8.63 14.09 3.24
N GLY A 160 9.05 13.62 2.07
CA GLY A 160 9.24 12.19 1.78
C GLY A 160 7.97 11.43 1.39
N ALA A 161 6.76 12.03 1.54
CA ALA A 161 5.54 11.45 0.99
C ALA A 161 5.41 11.77 -0.50
N CYS A 162 5.02 10.76 -1.29
CA CYS A 162 4.86 10.89 -2.75
C CYS A 162 3.40 11.10 -3.16
N LEU A 163 2.44 10.79 -2.28
CA LEU A 163 1.02 10.93 -2.59
C LEU A 163 0.57 12.39 -2.51
N PRO A 164 -0.28 12.85 -3.46
CA PRO A 164 -0.76 14.22 -3.48
C PRO A 164 -1.78 14.45 -2.36
N SER A 165 -1.66 15.55 -1.62
CA SER A 165 -2.52 15.83 -0.46
C SER A 165 -3.98 16.16 -0.79
N HIS A 166 -4.30 16.42 -2.06
CA HIS A 166 -5.67 16.69 -2.51
C HIS A 166 -6.50 15.42 -2.77
N LEU A 167 -5.84 14.25 -2.82
CA LEU A 167 -6.53 12.95 -2.96
C LEU A 167 -6.57 12.22 -1.62
N PRO A 168 -7.69 11.55 -1.30
CA PRO A 168 -7.80 10.79 -0.06
C PRO A 168 -6.96 9.52 -0.10
N LEU A 169 -6.43 9.14 1.07
CA LEU A 169 -5.85 7.84 1.36
C LEU A 169 -6.71 7.11 2.38
N PHE A 170 -7.28 5.98 2.00
CA PHE A 170 -7.94 5.05 2.90
C PHE A 170 -6.95 3.96 3.32
N ALA A 171 -6.81 3.74 4.61
CA ALA A 171 -6.01 2.63 5.14
C ALA A 171 -6.69 2.08 6.39
N LEU A 172 -6.59 0.77 6.59
CA LEU A 172 -7.21 0.14 7.74
C LEU A 172 -6.49 0.50 9.03
N GLU A 173 -5.16 0.60 8.98
CA GLU A 173 -4.34 0.90 10.15
C GLU A 173 -3.12 1.76 9.78
N ASP A 174 -2.76 2.68 10.67
CA ASP A 174 -1.53 3.45 10.60
C ASP A 174 -0.49 2.84 11.53
N PHE A 175 0.48 2.13 10.97
CA PHE A 175 1.60 1.56 11.71
C PHE A 175 2.73 2.58 11.80
N VAL A 176 2.87 3.21 12.94
CA VAL A 176 3.96 4.17 13.20
C VAL A 176 5.10 3.46 13.92
N PHE A 177 6.22 3.31 13.24
CA PHE A 177 7.44 2.71 13.78
C PHE A 177 8.58 3.71 13.78
N ASP A 178 9.48 3.56 14.74
CA ASP A 178 10.73 4.32 14.74
C ASP A 178 11.59 3.90 13.55
N MET A 179 12.09 4.89 12.84
CA MET A 179 13.00 4.71 11.70
C MET A 179 14.27 5.53 11.92
N HIS A 180 15.42 4.88 11.80
CA HIS A 180 16.71 5.48 12.05
C HIS A 180 17.58 5.45 10.80
N LYS A 181 18.38 6.49 10.59
CA LYS A 181 19.46 6.42 9.60
C LYS A 181 20.48 5.38 10.08
N PRO A 182 21.12 4.60 9.19
CA PRO A 182 22.15 3.62 9.60
C PRO A 182 23.23 4.19 10.52
N SER A 183 23.65 5.43 10.25
CA SER A 183 24.69 6.12 11.03
C SER A 183 24.28 6.50 12.46
N SER A 184 22.99 6.48 12.78
CA SER A 184 22.45 6.87 14.10
C SER A 184 21.44 5.85 14.65
N CYS A 185 21.48 4.63 14.13
CA CYS A 185 20.56 3.58 14.57
C CYS A 185 21.01 2.97 15.90
N PRO A 186 20.21 3.07 16.97
CA PRO A 186 20.56 2.50 18.27
C PRO A 186 20.65 0.97 18.23
N LEU A 187 19.91 0.30 17.34
CA LEU A 187 19.92 -1.16 17.21
C LEU A 187 21.25 -1.69 16.63
N CYS A 188 22.00 -0.87 15.88
CA CYS A 188 23.29 -1.26 15.32
C CYS A 188 24.36 -1.55 16.38
N THR A 189 24.15 -1.13 17.63
CA THR A 189 25.06 -1.44 18.74
C THR A 189 24.93 -2.90 19.23
N THR A 190 23.79 -3.54 18.98
CA THR A 190 23.46 -4.87 19.52
C THR A 190 23.22 -5.93 18.43
N SER A 191 22.95 -5.52 17.19
CA SER A 191 22.60 -6.46 16.12
C SER A 191 22.90 -5.88 14.72
N VAL A 192 23.00 -6.78 13.74
CA VAL A 192 23.13 -6.41 12.32
C VAL A 192 21.73 -6.34 11.72
N ALA A 193 21.46 -5.29 10.94
CA ALA A 193 20.17 -5.14 10.27
C ALA A 193 19.96 -6.22 9.19
N ILE A 194 18.82 -6.90 9.25
CA ILE A 194 18.42 -7.93 8.29
C ILE A 194 17.58 -7.28 7.20
N LYS A 195 17.87 -7.58 5.93
CA LYS A 195 17.02 -7.17 4.81
C LYS A 195 15.92 -8.23 4.62
N PRO A 196 14.63 -7.92 4.89
CA PRO A 196 13.57 -8.91 4.74
C PRO A 196 13.35 -9.26 3.26
N GLY A 197 13.00 -10.54 3.00
CA GLY A 197 13.01 -11.16 1.68
C GLY A 197 11.93 -10.76 0.68
N SER A 198 11.24 -9.63 0.82
CA SER A 198 10.27 -9.19 -0.20
C SER A 198 10.94 -8.59 -1.46
N ARG A 199 12.22 -8.26 -1.40
CA ARG A 199 13.07 -7.82 -2.52
C ARG A 199 14.47 -8.38 -2.31
N GLY A 200 14.54 -9.68 -1.96
CA GLY A 200 15.78 -10.37 -1.68
C GLY A 200 16.62 -10.54 -2.93
N ASN A 201 17.90 -10.37 -2.71
CA ASN A 201 19.10 -10.70 -3.48
C ASN A 201 19.13 -10.24 -4.93
#